data_577ee0d89b538d4cbdf2d5f1a0443a0c
#
_entry.id   577ee0d89b538d4cbdf2d5f1a0443a0c
#
_cell.length_a   1.000
_cell.length_b   1.000
_cell.length_c   1.000
_cell.angle_alpha   90.00
_cell.angle_beta   90.00
_cell.angle_gamma   90.00
#
_symmetry.space_group_name_H-M   'P 1'
#
loop_
_entity.id
_entity.type
_entity.pdbx_description
1 polymer ?
#
loop_
_entity_poly.entity_id
_entity_poly.type
_entity_poly.pdbx_seq_one_letter_code
_entity_poly.pdbx_strand_id
1 'polypeptide(L)'
;MNSAVGPRKPGAPTRFFHNTAIAVAALLSCAPLAWSQSDKATGPDAAPAAATAKKPAPAAATGGASNVKAPTNAKAQASYSLGVSMGDQLHHLGLTGDSIATERLTQGLRDALSGKVAMTQNDQENIANFVKGARNSMAESNRAAAKSFLAENGKKKDVVTTASGLEYHVIAAGDGASPKSTDEVTVNYRGTLLDGTEFDSSYKRGQPASFPVNGVIQGWQEALTLMKPGAKWELFIPPNLAYDVNSPPSIPPGSMLKFEVELIKVKQPTAAVPGAKVPNSQ
;
A
#
# COMPACT_ATOMS: atom_id res chain seq x y z
N MET A 1 27.99 50.54 -52.17
CA MET A 1 26.89 49.52 -52.33
C MET A 1 26.65 48.87 -51.00
N ASN A 2 25.72 49.43 -50.26
CA ASN A 2 25.32 48.97 -48.89
C ASN A 2 24.13 48.02 -49.02
N SER A 3 24.29 46.79 -48.64
CA SER A 3 23.15 45.84 -48.45
C SER A 3 22.84 45.72 -46.98
N ALA A 4 21.70 46.29 -46.60
CA ALA A 4 21.13 46.21 -45.26
C ALA A 4 20.55 44.82 -45.00
N VAL A 5 21.04 44.15 -43.94
CA VAL A 5 20.44 42.92 -43.37
C VAL A 5 19.41 43.35 -42.34
N GLY A 6 18.14 43.05 -42.61
CA GLY A 6 17.03 43.29 -41.69
C GLY A 6 16.98 42.30 -40.52
N PRO A 7 16.39 42.69 -39.39
CA PRO A 7 16.38 41.86 -38.18
C PRO A 7 15.40 40.69 -38.28
N ARG A 8 15.89 39.50 -37.92
CA ARG A 8 15.06 38.28 -37.77
C ARG A 8 14.14 38.40 -36.54
N LYS A 9 12.86 38.12 -36.74
CA LYS A 9 11.86 38.00 -35.66
C LYS A 9 12.17 36.78 -34.80
N PRO A 10 12.08 36.88 -33.47
CA PRO A 10 12.20 35.71 -32.59
C PRO A 10 10.96 34.83 -32.73
N GLY A 11 11.21 33.53 -32.94
CA GLY A 11 10.18 32.49 -32.98
C GLY A 11 9.51 32.33 -31.64
N ALA A 12 8.19 32.19 -31.65
CA ALA A 12 7.38 31.94 -30.49
C ALA A 12 7.72 30.56 -29.85
N PRO A 13 7.76 30.47 -28.51
CA PRO A 13 7.98 29.17 -27.86
C PRO A 13 6.73 28.30 -28.00
N THR A 14 6.90 27.15 -28.60
CA THR A 14 5.91 26.07 -28.65
C THR A 14 5.66 25.57 -27.22
N ARG A 15 4.52 25.96 -26.66
CA ARG A 15 4.06 25.44 -25.37
C ARG A 15 3.64 23.98 -25.56
N PHE A 16 4.48 23.05 -25.12
CA PHE A 16 4.09 21.67 -24.84
C PHE A 16 3.15 21.70 -23.62
N PHE A 17 1.87 21.66 -23.89
CA PHE A 17 0.88 21.33 -22.85
C PHE A 17 1.06 19.85 -22.50
N HIS A 18 1.77 19.59 -21.40
CA HIS A 18 1.67 18.30 -20.72
C HIS A 18 0.31 18.27 -20.06
N ASN A 19 -0.60 17.57 -20.69
CA ASN A 19 -1.94 17.29 -20.19
C ASN A 19 -1.82 16.22 -19.10
N THR A 20 -1.41 16.61 -17.88
CA THR A 20 -1.56 15.79 -16.69
C THR A 20 -3.01 15.88 -16.25
N ALA A 21 -3.89 15.20 -16.99
CA ALA A 21 -5.21 14.87 -16.51
C ALA A 21 -5.01 13.88 -15.33
N ILE A 22 -4.99 14.44 -14.11
CA ILE A 22 -5.12 13.65 -12.89
C ILE A 22 -6.54 13.08 -12.93
N ALA A 23 -6.60 11.79 -13.25
CA ALA A 23 -7.84 11.03 -13.29
C ALA A 23 -8.39 10.86 -11.87
N VAL A 24 -9.18 11.83 -11.42
CA VAL A 24 -10.10 11.67 -10.29
C VAL A 24 -11.32 10.80 -10.68
N ALA A 25 -11.36 10.32 -11.93
CA ALA A 25 -12.47 9.58 -12.52
C ALA A 25 -12.48 8.06 -12.24
N ALA A 26 -11.69 7.54 -11.29
CA ALA A 26 -11.63 6.11 -10.99
C ALA A 26 -12.45 5.71 -9.75
N LEU A 27 -13.55 6.42 -9.44
CA LEU A 27 -14.37 6.14 -8.25
C LEU A 27 -15.54 5.16 -8.51
N LEU A 28 -15.70 4.61 -9.71
CA LEU A 28 -16.80 3.70 -10.03
C LEU A 28 -16.37 2.62 -11.02
N SER A 29 -15.47 1.73 -10.64
CA SER A 29 -15.37 0.42 -11.28
C SER A 29 -16.07 -0.62 -10.40
N CYS A 30 -17.40 -0.73 -10.54
CA CYS A 30 -18.14 -1.91 -10.12
C CYS A 30 -17.71 -3.07 -10.99
N ALA A 31 -16.88 -3.97 -10.51
CA ALA A 31 -16.72 -5.29 -11.10
C ALA A 31 -18.02 -6.09 -10.85
N PRO A 32 -18.58 -6.79 -11.87
CA PRO A 32 -19.76 -7.60 -11.65
C PRO A 32 -19.42 -8.81 -10.80
N LEU A 33 -20.15 -8.99 -9.69
CA LEU A 33 -20.20 -10.23 -8.92
C LEU A 33 -20.76 -11.34 -9.83
N ALA A 34 -19.88 -12.24 -10.27
CA ALA A 34 -20.30 -13.47 -10.91
C ALA A 34 -20.89 -14.40 -9.83
N TRP A 35 -22.19 -14.61 -9.87
CA TRP A 35 -22.86 -15.66 -9.12
C TRP A 35 -22.59 -16.99 -9.83
N SER A 36 -21.74 -17.82 -9.21
CA SER A 36 -21.61 -19.22 -9.58
C SER A 36 -22.68 -20.01 -8.83
N GLN A 37 -23.64 -20.54 -9.58
CA GLN A 37 -24.50 -21.61 -9.10
C GLN A 37 -23.70 -22.91 -9.12
N SER A 38 -23.60 -23.59 -7.99
CA SER A 38 -23.12 -24.97 -7.92
C SER A 38 -24.26 -25.91 -7.62
N ASP A 39 -24.48 -26.82 -8.56
CA ASP A 39 -25.40 -27.93 -8.50
C ASP A 39 -24.96 -28.99 -7.49
N LYS A 40 -25.98 -29.66 -6.96
CA LYS A 40 -25.94 -30.80 -6.03
C LYS A 40 -25.24 -32.02 -6.60
N ALA A 41 -24.49 -32.70 -5.75
CA ALA A 41 -24.35 -34.17 -5.82
C ALA A 41 -24.20 -34.77 -4.41
N THR A 42 -24.95 -35.82 -4.20
CA THR A 42 -25.27 -36.63 -3.04
C THR A 42 -24.10 -37.49 -2.52
N GLY A 43 -23.95 -37.62 -1.19
CA GLY A 43 -23.46 -38.55 -0.18
C GLY A 43 -22.87 -39.93 -0.51
N PRO A 44 -22.60 -40.81 0.49
CA PRO A 44 -22.43 -40.63 1.93
C PRO A 44 -21.13 -41.28 2.53
N ASP A 45 -20.97 -41.13 3.86
CA ASP A 45 -20.35 -42.01 4.86
C ASP A 45 -18.93 -41.76 5.40
N ALA A 46 -18.94 -41.82 6.73
CA ALA A 46 -17.92 -42.15 7.74
C ALA A 46 -17.09 -41.05 8.38
N ALA A 47 -17.53 -40.66 9.60
CA ALA A 47 -16.69 -40.12 10.67
C ALA A 47 -15.81 -41.23 11.29
N PRO A 48 -14.73 -40.89 12.07
CA PRO A 48 -14.91 -40.54 13.46
C PRO A 48 -14.00 -39.45 14.05
N ALA A 49 -14.58 -38.74 15.00
CA ALA A 49 -14.10 -38.13 16.24
C ALA A 49 -12.56 -38.00 16.50
N ALA A 50 -12.08 -36.82 16.84
CA ALA A 50 -11.73 -36.35 18.17
C ALA A 50 -10.70 -35.22 18.17
N ALA A 51 -10.96 -34.24 18.99
CA ALA A 51 -10.05 -33.44 19.79
C ALA A 51 -10.25 -31.93 19.62
N THR A 52 -11.01 -31.40 20.53
CA THR A 52 -11.19 -29.99 20.88
C THR A 52 -9.85 -29.37 21.31
N ALA A 53 -9.27 -28.51 20.49
CA ALA A 53 -8.30 -27.53 20.93
C ALA A 53 -8.96 -26.14 20.87
N LYS A 54 -9.23 -25.58 22.04
CA LYS A 54 -9.82 -24.28 22.29
C LYS A 54 -8.84 -23.18 21.85
N LYS A 55 -9.14 -22.53 20.74
CA LYS A 55 -8.40 -21.37 20.22
C LYS A 55 -8.68 -20.15 21.11
N PRO A 56 -7.68 -19.42 21.63
CA PRO A 56 -7.96 -18.18 22.33
C PRO A 56 -8.46 -17.13 21.35
N ALA A 57 -9.54 -16.44 21.72
CA ALA A 57 -10.10 -15.34 20.98
C ALA A 57 -9.13 -14.15 20.98
N PRO A 58 -9.00 -13.41 19.88
CA PRO A 58 -8.24 -12.16 19.89
C PRO A 58 -8.97 -11.13 20.73
N ALA A 59 -8.21 -10.44 21.59
CA ALA A 59 -8.69 -9.35 22.41
C ALA A 59 -9.30 -8.25 21.53
N ALA A 60 -10.55 -7.92 21.79
CA ALA A 60 -11.25 -6.83 21.13
C ALA A 60 -10.58 -5.51 21.50
N ALA A 61 -10.06 -4.80 20.49
CA ALA A 61 -9.73 -3.39 20.60
C ALA A 61 -11.05 -2.62 20.82
N THR A 62 -11.24 -2.10 22.01
CA THR A 62 -12.34 -1.20 22.36
C THR A 62 -12.07 0.19 21.80
N GLY A 63 -12.22 0.35 20.49
CA GLY A 63 -12.53 1.62 19.88
C GLY A 63 -14.04 1.82 19.95
N GLY A 64 -14.50 2.90 20.60
CA GLY A 64 -15.92 3.16 20.82
C GLY A 64 -16.70 3.29 19.52
N ALA A 65 -17.23 2.20 19.03
CA ALA A 65 -18.22 2.18 17.97
C ALA A 65 -19.53 2.73 18.55
N SER A 66 -19.89 3.94 18.14
CA SER A 66 -21.21 4.49 18.35
C SER A 66 -22.22 3.49 17.79
N ASN A 67 -23.11 3.00 18.66
CA ASN A 67 -24.11 1.98 18.35
C ASN A 67 -25.22 2.59 17.46
N VAL A 68 -24.89 2.88 16.19
CA VAL A 68 -25.84 3.34 15.19
C VAL A 68 -26.68 2.14 14.75
N LYS A 69 -27.92 2.08 15.19
CA LYS A 69 -28.88 1.05 14.83
C LYS A 69 -28.97 0.94 13.30
N ALA A 70 -28.62 -0.20 12.74
CA ALA A 70 -28.66 -0.45 11.30
C ALA A 70 -30.09 -0.24 10.75
N PRO A 71 -30.24 0.38 9.55
CA PRO A 71 -31.53 0.65 8.95
C PRO A 71 -32.30 -0.65 8.60
N THR A 72 -33.61 -0.61 8.81
CA THR A 72 -34.49 -1.81 8.78
C THR A 72 -35.05 -2.15 7.40
N ASN A 73 -34.82 -1.34 6.37
CA ASN A 73 -35.26 -1.64 4.99
C ASN A 73 -34.08 -1.70 4.00
N ALA A 74 -34.22 -2.48 2.93
CA ALA A 74 -33.15 -2.74 1.94
C ALA A 74 -32.57 -1.45 1.31
N LYS A 75 -33.41 -0.46 1.02
CA LYS A 75 -32.99 0.82 0.47
C LYS A 75 -32.12 1.61 1.48
N ALA A 76 -32.56 1.70 2.73
CA ALA A 76 -31.85 2.40 3.78
C ALA A 76 -30.51 1.68 4.10
N GLN A 77 -30.52 0.35 4.12
CA GLN A 77 -29.32 -0.45 4.34
C GLN A 77 -28.30 -0.27 3.20
N ALA A 78 -28.74 -0.32 1.94
CA ALA A 78 -27.88 -0.07 0.79
C ALA A 78 -27.32 1.37 0.80
N SER A 79 -28.14 2.36 1.13
CA SER A 79 -27.69 3.75 1.23
C SER A 79 -26.64 3.95 2.34
N TYR A 80 -26.84 3.29 3.49
CA TYR A 80 -25.86 3.30 4.57
C TYR A 80 -24.54 2.65 4.13
N SER A 81 -24.60 1.50 3.46
CA SER A 81 -23.40 0.81 2.95
C SER A 81 -22.64 1.64 1.92
N LEU A 82 -23.36 2.37 1.05
CA LEU A 82 -22.74 3.32 0.12
C LEU A 82 -22.01 4.45 0.89
N GLY A 83 -22.65 5.00 1.93
CA GLY A 83 -22.03 6.01 2.79
C GLY A 83 -20.78 5.50 3.49
N VAL A 84 -20.81 4.26 4.02
CA VAL A 84 -19.63 3.62 4.62
C VAL A 84 -18.52 3.46 3.59
N SER A 85 -18.82 2.97 2.39
CA SER A 85 -17.83 2.83 1.31
C SER A 85 -17.20 4.17 0.89
N MET A 86 -18.00 5.23 0.80
CA MET A 86 -17.49 6.58 0.53
C MET A 86 -16.62 7.10 1.68
N GLY A 87 -17.06 6.89 2.92
CA GLY A 87 -16.29 7.29 4.11
C GLY A 87 -14.94 6.59 4.19
N ASP A 88 -14.90 5.30 3.89
CA ASP A 88 -13.67 4.52 3.82
C ASP A 88 -12.70 5.08 2.76
N GLN A 89 -13.19 5.39 1.56
CA GLN A 89 -12.38 6.01 0.52
C GLN A 89 -11.83 7.39 0.94
N LEU A 90 -12.67 8.22 1.60
CA LEU A 90 -12.23 9.51 2.12
C LEU A 90 -11.17 9.34 3.22
N HIS A 91 -11.34 8.33 4.08
CA HIS A 91 -10.36 8.00 5.11
C HIS A 91 -9.00 7.60 4.51
N HIS A 92 -8.98 6.79 3.45
CA HIS A 92 -7.75 6.46 2.72
C HIS A 92 -7.08 7.67 2.06
N LEU A 93 -7.83 8.72 1.76
CA LEU A 93 -7.29 10.00 1.29
C LEU A 93 -6.75 10.90 2.44
N GLY A 94 -6.83 10.45 3.69
CA GLY A 94 -6.40 11.22 4.85
C GLY A 94 -7.48 12.15 5.40
N LEU A 95 -8.72 12.01 4.94
CA LEU A 95 -9.86 12.81 5.40
C LEU A 95 -10.58 12.08 6.54
N THR A 96 -10.72 12.75 7.68
CA THR A 96 -11.44 12.24 8.86
C THR A 96 -12.76 12.99 9.07
N GLY A 97 -13.61 12.48 9.95
CA GLY A 97 -14.86 13.16 10.31
C GLY A 97 -14.65 14.60 10.79
N ASP A 98 -13.54 14.85 11.49
CA ASP A 98 -13.22 16.20 11.99
C ASP A 98 -12.71 17.14 10.89
N SER A 99 -12.18 16.60 9.79
CA SER A 99 -11.68 17.39 8.66
C SER A 99 -12.74 17.70 7.62
N ILE A 100 -13.92 17.04 7.67
CA ILE A 100 -15.00 17.16 6.68
C ILE A 100 -16.24 17.77 7.31
N ALA A 101 -16.77 18.85 6.70
CA ALA A 101 -18.10 19.37 7.03
C ALA A 101 -19.17 18.42 6.46
N THR A 102 -19.59 17.44 7.26
CA THR A 102 -20.47 16.33 6.86
C THR A 102 -21.80 16.80 6.28
N GLU A 103 -22.38 17.90 6.83
CA GLU A 103 -23.62 18.51 6.34
C GLU A 103 -23.44 19.05 4.91
N ARG A 104 -22.28 19.68 4.62
CA ARG A 104 -21.97 20.20 3.29
C ARG A 104 -21.69 19.09 2.29
N LEU A 105 -21.01 18.03 2.72
CA LEU A 105 -20.80 16.83 1.90
C LEU A 105 -22.16 16.21 1.52
N THR A 106 -23.06 16.05 2.49
CA THR A 106 -24.41 15.54 2.27
C THR A 106 -25.22 16.44 1.33
N GLN A 107 -25.10 17.75 1.46
CA GLN A 107 -25.76 18.71 0.55
C GLN A 107 -25.23 18.54 -0.88
N GLY A 108 -23.90 18.52 -1.06
CA GLY A 108 -23.27 18.32 -2.37
C GLY A 108 -23.71 17.01 -3.05
N LEU A 109 -23.82 15.93 -2.25
CA LEU A 109 -24.34 14.66 -2.75
C LEU A 109 -25.79 14.76 -3.24
N ARG A 110 -26.68 15.42 -2.49
CA ARG A 110 -28.08 15.64 -2.91
C ARG A 110 -28.15 16.46 -4.20
N ASP A 111 -27.36 17.52 -4.30
CA ASP A 111 -27.36 18.42 -5.45
C ASP A 111 -26.85 17.69 -6.69
N ALA A 112 -25.79 16.89 -6.57
CA ALA A 112 -25.27 16.05 -7.65
C ALA A 112 -26.30 14.99 -8.11
N LEU A 113 -26.95 14.28 -7.18
CA LEU A 113 -27.99 13.30 -7.49
C LEU A 113 -29.25 13.94 -8.13
N SER A 114 -29.48 15.22 -7.91
CA SER A 114 -30.59 15.96 -8.57
C SER A 114 -30.25 16.41 -9.99
N GLY A 115 -29.00 16.25 -10.45
CA GLY A 115 -28.53 16.68 -11.76
C GLY A 115 -28.48 18.22 -11.96
N LYS A 116 -28.60 19.00 -10.89
CA LYS A 116 -28.66 20.49 -10.95
C LYS A 116 -27.29 21.15 -10.89
N VAL A 117 -26.26 20.42 -10.49
CA VAL A 117 -24.92 20.96 -10.27
C VAL A 117 -23.89 20.11 -10.99
N ALA A 118 -22.97 20.73 -11.69
CA ALA A 118 -21.78 20.12 -12.27
C ALA A 118 -20.53 20.68 -11.59
N MET A 119 -19.51 19.84 -11.43
CA MET A 119 -18.21 20.26 -10.91
C MET A 119 -17.52 21.20 -11.88
N THR A 120 -16.98 22.31 -11.36
CA THR A 120 -16.15 23.25 -12.09
C THR A 120 -14.66 22.88 -11.96
N GLN A 121 -13.82 23.49 -12.80
CA GLN A 121 -12.36 23.37 -12.67
C GLN A 121 -11.87 23.87 -11.30
N ASN A 122 -12.43 24.95 -10.79
CA ASN A 122 -12.08 25.49 -9.47
C ASN A 122 -12.45 24.52 -8.33
N ASP A 123 -13.55 23.80 -8.43
CA ASP A 123 -13.93 22.78 -7.43
C ASP A 123 -12.93 21.62 -7.42
N GLN A 124 -12.46 21.20 -8.60
CA GLN A 124 -11.44 20.14 -8.70
C GLN A 124 -10.11 20.56 -8.05
N GLU A 125 -9.68 21.81 -8.29
CA GLU A 125 -8.46 22.37 -7.69
C GLU A 125 -8.59 22.50 -6.16
N ASN A 126 -9.74 22.96 -5.68
CA ASN A 126 -10.04 23.07 -4.24
C ASN A 126 -9.99 21.68 -3.56
N ILE A 127 -10.62 20.68 -4.17
CA ILE A 127 -10.58 19.29 -3.66
C ILE A 127 -9.15 18.76 -3.64
N ALA A 128 -8.38 18.94 -4.73
CA ALA A 128 -7.01 18.47 -4.80
C ALA A 128 -6.12 19.11 -3.72
N ASN A 129 -6.26 20.42 -3.49
CA ASN A 129 -5.52 21.12 -2.44
C ASN A 129 -5.93 20.68 -1.04
N PHE A 130 -7.23 20.48 -0.82
CA PHE A 130 -7.74 19.99 0.45
C PHE A 130 -7.26 18.59 0.78
N VAL A 131 -7.34 17.65 -0.17
CA VAL A 131 -6.83 16.28 -0.02
C VAL A 131 -5.32 16.27 0.20
N LYS A 132 -4.55 17.09 -0.54
CA LYS A 132 -3.11 17.24 -0.35
C LYS A 132 -2.77 17.71 1.07
N GLY A 133 -3.50 18.71 1.59
CA GLY A 133 -3.33 19.19 2.96
C GLY A 133 -3.59 18.09 3.99
N ALA A 134 -4.70 17.37 3.85
CA ALA A 134 -5.06 16.27 4.75
C ALA A 134 -4.02 15.14 4.73
N ARG A 135 -3.55 14.74 3.55
CA ARG A 135 -2.49 13.73 3.40
C ARG A 135 -1.16 14.16 4.05
N ASN A 136 -0.80 15.44 3.94
CA ASN A 136 0.40 15.96 4.61
C ASN A 136 0.26 15.91 6.14
N SER A 137 -0.87 16.34 6.69
CA SER A 137 -1.14 16.26 8.13
C SER A 137 -1.12 14.81 8.63
N MET A 138 -1.71 13.88 7.88
CA MET A 138 -1.66 12.45 8.19
C MET A 138 -0.21 11.94 8.17
N ALA A 139 0.58 12.33 7.16
CA ALA A 139 1.97 11.92 7.06
C ALA A 139 2.80 12.41 8.25
N GLU A 140 2.58 13.65 8.71
CA GLU A 140 3.26 14.20 9.88
C GLU A 140 2.89 13.45 11.16
N SER A 141 1.59 13.16 11.34
CA SER A 141 1.11 12.37 12.49
C SER A 141 1.70 10.95 12.49
N ASN A 142 1.70 10.29 11.34
CA ASN A 142 2.23 8.93 11.20
C ASN A 142 3.76 8.89 11.42
N ARG A 143 4.50 9.88 10.92
CA ARG A 143 5.95 10.00 11.19
C ARG A 143 6.23 10.22 12.68
N ALA A 144 5.42 11.03 13.37
CA ALA A 144 5.56 11.23 14.80
C ALA A 144 5.31 9.92 15.57
N ALA A 145 4.26 9.19 15.22
CA ALA A 145 3.97 7.86 15.78
C ALA A 145 5.09 6.86 15.49
N ALA A 146 5.60 6.82 14.27
CA ALA A 146 6.73 5.99 13.86
C ALA A 146 7.97 6.28 14.69
N LYS A 147 8.33 7.56 14.85
CA LYS A 147 9.48 8.00 15.64
C LYS A 147 9.36 7.58 17.11
N SER A 148 8.17 7.76 17.69
CA SER A 148 7.91 7.33 19.07
C SER A 148 8.04 5.82 19.23
N PHE A 149 7.45 5.05 18.33
CA PHE A 149 7.52 3.59 18.35
C PHE A 149 8.96 3.10 18.24
N LEU A 150 9.72 3.56 17.25
CA LEU A 150 11.11 3.14 17.02
C LEU A 150 12.00 3.51 18.23
N ALA A 151 11.83 4.69 18.82
CA ALA A 151 12.57 5.09 20.00
C ALA A 151 12.36 4.15 21.21
N GLU A 152 11.17 3.55 21.34
CA GLU A 152 10.90 2.56 22.38
C GLU A 152 11.31 1.14 21.97
N ASN A 153 11.10 0.80 20.69
CA ASN A 153 11.42 -0.53 20.17
C ASN A 153 12.92 -0.79 20.17
N GLY A 154 13.74 0.19 19.78
CA GLY A 154 15.20 0.09 19.77
C GLY A 154 15.84 -0.05 21.18
N LYS A 155 15.09 0.14 22.27
CA LYS A 155 15.58 -0.14 23.64
C LYS A 155 15.48 -1.64 24.02
N LYS A 156 14.76 -2.44 23.24
CA LYS A 156 14.62 -3.89 23.49
C LYS A 156 15.96 -4.59 23.21
N LYS A 157 16.31 -5.55 24.04
CA LYS A 157 17.62 -6.24 23.96
C LYS A 157 17.82 -7.07 22.70
N ASP A 158 16.71 -7.52 22.09
CA ASP A 158 16.66 -8.39 20.91
C ASP A 158 16.40 -7.62 19.61
N VAL A 159 16.34 -6.29 19.69
CA VAL A 159 16.18 -5.41 18.53
C VAL A 159 17.51 -4.75 18.19
N VAL A 160 17.90 -4.81 16.94
CA VAL A 160 19.07 -4.14 16.38
C VAL A 160 18.60 -2.95 15.57
N THR A 161 19.21 -1.78 15.86
CA THR A 161 18.98 -0.55 15.07
C THR A 161 20.21 -0.28 14.21
N THR A 162 20.01 -0.12 12.91
CA THR A 162 21.09 0.21 11.96
C THR A 162 21.33 1.72 11.89
N ALA A 163 22.39 2.12 11.20
CA ALA A 163 22.72 3.53 11.00
C ALA A 163 21.67 4.31 10.17
N SER A 164 20.90 3.61 9.32
CA SER A 164 19.82 4.19 8.51
C SER A 164 18.55 4.44 9.33
N GLY A 165 18.43 3.82 10.51
CA GLY A 165 17.25 3.82 11.36
C GLY A 165 16.32 2.63 11.10
N LEU A 166 16.70 1.67 10.25
CA LEU A 166 16.02 0.39 10.17
C LEU A 166 16.19 -0.35 11.51
N GLU A 167 15.11 -0.88 12.05
CA GLU A 167 15.18 -1.79 13.20
C GLU A 167 14.73 -3.19 12.78
N TYR A 168 15.37 -4.21 13.37
CA TYR A 168 15.00 -5.59 13.13
C TYR A 168 15.21 -6.47 14.36
N HIS A 169 14.41 -7.52 14.44
CA HIS A 169 14.53 -8.62 15.38
C HIS A 169 14.77 -9.93 14.64
N VAL A 170 15.77 -10.69 15.04
CA VAL A 170 16.12 -11.98 14.42
C VAL A 170 15.33 -13.10 15.10
N ILE A 171 14.33 -13.65 14.42
CA ILE A 171 13.56 -14.81 14.89
C ILE A 171 14.32 -16.12 14.59
N ALA A 172 14.89 -16.21 13.38
CA ALA A 172 15.76 -17.29 12.97
C ALA A 172 16.92 -16.74 12.15
N ALA A 173 18.15 -17.18 12.44
CA ALA A 173 19.34 -16.57 11.85
C ALA A 173 19.60 -16.97 10.38
N GLY A 174 19.17 -18.19 9.97
CA GLY A 174 19.51 -18.75 8.67
C GLY A 174 20.97 -19.16 8.57
N ASP A 175 21.36 -19.68 7.41
CA ASP A 175 22.74 -20.11 7.12
C ASP A 175 23.13 -19.80 5.67
N GLY A 176 24.45 -19.78 5.39
CA GLY A 176 25.00 -19.49 4.06
C GLY A 176 25.30 -18.02 3.82
N ALA A 177 25.49 -17.68 2.54
CA ALA A 177 25.84 -16.33 2.10
C ALA A 177 24.62 -15.43 1.98
N SER A 178 24.72 -14.19 2.46
CA SER A 178 23.70 -13.16 2.31
C SER A 178 23.56 -12.74 0.83
N PRO A 179 22.35 -12.33 0.39
CA PRO A 179 22.13 -11.81 -0.96
C PRO A 179 22.95 -10.56 -1.23
N LYS A 180 23.36 -10.38 -2.48
CA LYS A 180 23.88 -9.12 -2.99
C LYS A 180 22.72 -8.26 -3.53
N SER A 181 22.93 -6.98 -3.69
CA SER A 181 21.92 -6.06 -4.25
C SER A 181 21.46 -6.43 -5.67
N THR A 182 22.26 -7.17 -6.41
CA THR A 182 21.96 -7.64 -7.78
C THR A 182 21.22 -8.96 -7.84
N ASP A 183 21.09 -9.66 -6.72
CA ASP A 183 20.50 -10.98 -6.67
C ASP A 183 18.96 -10.92 -6.66
N GLU A 184 18.32 -12.04 -7.01
CA GLU A 184 16.89 -12.26 -6.85
C GLU A 184 16.67 -13.11 -5.60
N VAL A 185 15.72 -12.73 -4.76
CA VAL A 185 15.35 -13.45 -3.55
C VAL A 185 13.93 -14.00 -3.64
N THR A 186 13.70 -15.16 -3.05
CA THR A 186 12.36 -15.72 -2.83
C THR A 186 12.08 -15.69 -1.34
N VAL A 187 10.96 -15.08 -0.97
CA VAL A 187 10.59 -14.83 0.42
C VAL A 187 9.13 -15.18 0.71
N ASN A 188 8.87 -15.60 1.94
CA ASN A 188 7.55 -15.41 2.54
C ASN A 188 7.55 -14.12 3.34
N TYR A 189 6.44 -13.40 3.34
CA TYR A 189 6.33 -12.18 4.12
C TYR A 189 4.89 -11.83 4.48
N ARG A 190 4.78 -11.03 5.52
CA ARG A 190 3.55 -10.38 5.96
C ARG A 190 3.87 -8.95 6.35
N GLY A 191 3.22 -8.00 5.69
CA GLY A 191 3.34 -6.57 5.96
C GLY A 191 2.14 -6.03 6.71
N THR A 192 2.37 -5.31 7.81
CA THR A 192 1.35 -4.67 8.63
C THR A 192 1.71 -3.23 8.94
N LEU A 193 0.69 -2.40 9.17
CA LEU A 193 0.83 -1.08 9.76
C LEU A 193 1.02 -1.18 11.29
N LEU A 194 1.27 -0.05 11.96
CA LEU A 194 1.43 0.01 13.41
C LEU A 194 0.19 -0.46 14.19
N ASP A 195 -0.99 -0.23 13.65
CA ASP A 195 -2.29 -0.66 14.22
C ASP A 195 -2.57 -2.16 14.00
N GLY A 196 -1.69 -2.87 13.30
CA GLY A 196 -1.84 -4.28 12.97
C GLY A 196 -2.61 -4.55 11.67
N THR A 197 -3.09 -3.53 10.97
CA THR A 197 -3.74 -3.68 9.66
C THR A 197 -2.77 -4.28 8.66
N GLU A 198 -3.11 -5.45 8.12
CA GLU A 198 -2.30 -6.13 7.11
C GLU A 198 -2.60 -5.53 5.74
N PHE A 199 -1.57 -4.98 5.09
CA PHE A 199 -1.69 -4.38 3.77
C PHE A 199 -1.17 -5.28 2.63
N ASP A 200 -0.26 -6.22 2.93
CA ASP A 200 0.25 -7.20 1.95
C ASP A 200 0.79 -8.46 2.62
N SER A 201 0.64 -9.63 1.95
CA SER A 201 1.09 -10.92 2.48
C SER A 201 1.25 -11.96 1.38
N SER A 202 2.39 -12.64 1.33
CA SER A 202 2.60 -13.80 0.48
C SER A 202 1.76 -14.99 0.95
N TYR A 203 1.51 -15.10 2.25
CA TYR A 203 0.69 -16.17 2.82
C TYR A 203 -0.77 -16.11 2.35
N LYS A 204 -1.34 -14.89 2.23
CA LYS A 204 -2.69 -14.71 1.67
C LYS A 204 -2.77 -15.10 0.19
N ARG A 205 -1.68 -14.94 -0.55
CA ARG A 205 -1.58 -15.38 -1.96
C ARG A 205 -1.31 -16.86 -2.11
N GLY A 206 -1.01 -17.57 -1.01
CA GLY A 206 -0.76 -19.01 -0.98
C GLY A 206 0.57 -19.45 -1.59
N GLN A 207 1.48 -18.52 -1.91
CA GLN A 207 2.79 -18.82 -2.48
C GLN A 207 3.84 -17.77 -2.13
N PRO A 208 5.12 -18.15 -1.98
CA PRO A 208 6.22 -17.22 -1.84
C PRO A 208 6.32 -16.26 -3.02
N ALA A 209 6.91 -15.11 -2.78
CA ALA A 209 7.14 -14.10 -3.82
C ALA A 209 8.63 -13.96 -4.11
N SER A 210 8.97 -13.68 -5.37
CA SER A 210 10.35 -13.41 -5.80
C SER A 210 10.52 -11.98 -6.24
N PHE A 211 11.62 -11.35 -5.79
CA PHE A 211 11.94 -9.96 -6.07
C PHE A 211 13.44 -9.79 -6.34
N PRO A 212 13.84 -8.91 -7.26
CA PRO A 212 15.22 -8.42 -7.29
C PRO A 212 15.46 -7.58 -6.03
N VAL A 213 16.60 -7.80 -5.36
CA VAL A 213 16.91 -7.09 -4.11
C VAL A 213 16.90 -5.57 -4.29
N ASN A 214 17.39 -5.07 -5.42
CA ASN A 214 17.39 -3.63 -5.75
C ASN A 214 16.03 -3.10 -6.23
N GLY A 215 15.01 -3.94 -6.36
CA GLY A 215 13.66 -3.57 -6.83
C GLY A 215 12.64 -3.35 -5.73
N VAL A 216 13.03 -3.51 -4.46
CA VAL A 216 12.14 -3.35 -3.30
C VAL A 216 12.45 -2.05 -2.55
N ILE A 217 11.66 -1.70 -1.53
CA ILE A 217 11.88 -0.52 -0.68
C ILE A 217 13.23 -0.57 0.04
N GLN A 218 13.82 0.59 0.35
CA GLN A 218 15.19 0.68 0.88
C GLN A 218 15.41 -0.14 2.15
N GLY A 219 14.44 -0.13 3.07
CA GLY A 219 14.52 -0.94 4.28
C GLY A 219 14.60 -2.44 4.02
N TRP A 220 13.93 -2.93 2.96
CA TRP A 220 14.08 -4.32 2.53
C TRP A 220 15.40 -4.60 1.86
N GLN A 221 15.91 -3.69 1.02
CA GLN A 221 17.23 -3.85 0.38
C GLN A 221 18.32 -4.00 1.45
N GLU A 222 18.27 -3.17 2.47
CA GLU A 222 19.21 -3.25 3.60
C GLU A 222 19.04 -4.54 4.39
N ALA A 223 17.83 -4.87 4.82
CA ALA A 223 17.56 -6.08 5.60
C ALA A 223 17.98 -7.35 4.86
N LEU A 224 17.58 -7.50 3.59
CA LEU A 224 17.86 -8.70 2.80
C LEU A 224 19.37 -8.93 2.62
N THR A 225 20.16 -7.87 2.46
CA THR A 225 21.63 -8.00 2.35
C THR A 225 22.31 -8.39 3.67
N LEU A 226 21.61 -8.29 4.80
CA LEU A 226 22.05 -8.76 6.11
C LEU A 226 21.53 -10.17 6.44
N MET A 227 20.37 -10.56 5.87
CA MET A 227 19.74 -11.86 6.09
C MET A 227 20.52 -12.98 5.37
N LYS A 228 20.34 -14.21 5.84
CA LYS A 228 20.86 -15.43 5.19
C LYS A 228 19.69 -16.32 4.75
N PRO A 229 19.87 -17.22 3.76
CA PRO A 229 18.86 -18.23 3.43
C PRO A 229 18.37 -18.97 4.67
N GLY A 230 17.05 -19.17 4.79
CA GLY A 230 16.40 -19.75 5.98
C GLY A 230 16.21 -18.76 7.15
N ALA A 231 16.73 -17.54 7.06
CA ALA A 231 16.50 -16.53 8.09
C ALA A 231 15.04 -16.09 8.11
N LYS A 232 14.54 -15.81 9.32
CA LYS A 232 13.22 -15.20 9.56
C LYS A 232 13.40 -14.01 10.49
N TRP A 233 13.06 -12.84 10.00
CA TRP A 233 13.22 -11.59 10.72
C TRP A 233 11.91 -10.82 10.83
N GLU A 234 11.77 -10.04 11.89
CA GLU A 234 10.79 -8.99 12.03
C GLU A 234 11.47 -7.66 11.77
N LEU A 235 10.97 -6.92 10.79
CA LEU A 235 11.53 -5.62 10.37
C LEU A 235 10.59 -4.50 10.79
N PHE A 236 11.15 -3.40 11.26
CA PHE A 236 10.46 -2.16 11.58
C PHE A 236 11.07 -1.05 10.74
N ILE A 237 10.40 -0.70 9.66
CA ILE A 237 10.94 0.14 8.61
C ILE A 237 10.37 1.55 8.75
N PRO A 238 11.22 2.56 9.06
CA PRO A 238 10.77 3.93 9.15
C PRO A 238 10.27 4.45 7.80
N PRO A 239 9.38 5.46 7.77
CA PRO A 239 8.76 5.96 6.55
C PRO A 239 9.75 6.34 5.44
N ASN A 240 10.89 6.94 5.78
CA ASN A 240 11.94 7.35 4.84
C ASN A 240 12.67 6.19 4.15
N LEU A 241 12.61 4.97 4.69
CA LEU A 241 13.15 3.75 4.09
C LEU A 241 12.04 2.92 3.39
N ALA A 242 10.81 3.43 3.37
CA ALA A 242 9.64 2.80 2.75
C ALA A 242 9.04 3.71 1.65
N TYR A 243 7.79 4.12 1.78
CA TYR A 243 7.08 4.89 0.76
C TYR A 243 6.90 6.37 1.11
N ASP A 244 6.97 6.71 2.40
CA ASP A 244 6.71 8.04 2.95
C ASP A 244 5.39 8.65 2.40
N VAL A 245 5.47 9.83 1.73
CA VAL A 245 4.28 10.48 1.14
C VAL A 245 3.80 9.87 -0.18
N ASN A 246 4.66 9.11 -0.86
CA ASN A 246 4.38 8.47 -2.15
C ASN A 246 3.86 7.04 -1.99
N SER A 247 3.09 6.79 -0.95
CA SER A 247 2.57 5.47 -0.62
C SER A 247 1.45 5.01 -1.56
N PRO A 248 1.35 3.68 -1.81
CA PRO A 248 0.19 3.11 -2.49
C PRO A 248 -1.09 3.32 -1.67
N PRO A 249 -2.28 3.21 -2.28
CA PRO A 249 -3.55 3.49 -1.58
C PRO A 249 -3.79 2.67 -0.31
N SER A 250 -3.25 1.46 -0.24
CA SER A 250 -3.38 0.58 0.95
C SER A 250 -2.49 0.98 2.13
N ILE A 251 -1.59 1.95 1.95
CA ILE A 251 -0.65 2.41 2.98
C ILE A 251 -0.85 3.91 3.20
N PRO A 252 -1.29 4.35 4.38
CA PRO A 252 -1.38 5.77 4.70
C PRO A 252 -0.03 6.48 4.55
N PRO A 253 -0.01 7.74 4.08
CA PRO A 253 1.24 8.48 3.92
C PRO A 253 1.99 8.64 5.26
N GLY A 254 3.31 8.58 5.22
CA GLY A 254 4.15 8.70 6.41
C GLY A 254 4.14 7.49 7.34
N SER A 255 3.53 6.37 6.96
CA SER A 255 3.45 5.17 7.78
C SER A 255 4.80 4.48 7.94
N MET A 256 5.11 4.05 9.15
CA MET A 256 6.09 3.01 9.42
C MET A 256 5.50 1.65 9.01
N LEU A 257 6.33 0.80 8.45
CA LEU A 257 5.92 -0.54 8.04
C LEU A 257 6.58 -1.60 8.92
N LYS A 258 5.79 -2.54 9.37
CA LYS A 258 6.25 -3.72 10.08
C LYS A 258 6.13 -4.93 9.14
N PHE A 259 7.22 -5.69 9.00
CA PHE A 259 7.21 -6.90 8.20
C PHE A 259 7.74 -8.09 9.00
N GLU A 260 7.11 -9.23 8.85
CA GLU A 260 7.72 -10.51 9.09
C GLU A 260 8.21 -11.03 7.74
N VAL A 261 9.51 -11.35 7.62
CA VAL A 261 10.15 -11.80 6.37
C VAL A 261 10.90 -13.08 6.63
N GLU A 262 10.64 -14.09 5.81
CA GLU A 262 11.39 -15.34 5.77
C GLU A 262 12.10 -15.47 4.42
N LEU A 263 13.43 -15.47 4.42
CA LEU A 263 14.25 -15.60 3.21
C LEU A 263 14.42 -17.08 2.86
N ILE A 264 13.70 -17.54 1.85
CA ILE A 264 13.68 -18.96 1.45
C ILE A 264 14.87 -19.29 0.57
N LYS A 265 15.13 -18.44 -0.45
CA LYS A 265 16.12 -18.73 -1.49
C LYS A 265 16.75 -17.47 -2.05
N VAL A 266 18.02 -17.59 -2.41
CA VAL A 266 18.77 -16.56 -3.16
C VAL A 266 19.15 -17.15 -4.51
N LYS A 267 18.89 -16.37 -5.57
CA LYS A 267 19.27 -16.70 -6.94
C LYS A 267 20.17 -15.59 -7.46
N GLN A 268 21.41 -15.95 -7.77
CA GLN A 268 22.33 -15.01 -8.39
C GLN A 268 21.92 -14.72 -9.83
N PRO A 269 22.15 -13.50 -10.34
CA PRO A 269 21.94 -13.22 -11.76
C PRO A 269 22.74 -14.23 -12.58
N THR A 270 22.08 -14.86 -13.54
CA THR A 270 22.81 -15.69 -14.52
C THR A 270 23.75 -14.77 -15.26
N ALA A 271 25.06 -14.93 -15.09
CA ALA A 271 26.04 -14.20 -15.85
C ALA A 271 25.71 -14.40 -17.34
N ALA A 272 25.43 -13.32 -18.06
CA ALA A 272 25.31 -13.38 -19.50
C ALA A 272 26.61 -14.04 -20.01
N VAL A 273 26.49 -15.23 -20.62
CA VAL A 273 27.66 -15.91 -21.20
C VAL A 273 28.21 -15.00 -22.28
N PRO A 274 29.42 -14.43 -22.13
CA PRO A 274 30.05 -13.66 -23.20
C PRO A 274 30.46 -14.65 -24.28
N GLY A 275 29.71 -14.69 -25.41
CA GLY A 275 30.20 -15.44 -26.58
C GLY A 275 29.27 -16.49 -27.18
N ALA A 276 27.95 -16.29 -27.23
CA ALA A 276 27.17 -16.96 -28.25
C ALA A 276 27.46 -16.32 -29.60
N LYS A 277 28.47 -16.88 -30.32
CA LYS A 277 28.72 -16.60 -31.75
C LYS A 277 27.41 -16.85 -32.50
N VAL A 278 26.85 -15.80 -33.06
CA VAL A 278 25.76 -15.91 -34.04
C VAL A 278 26.30 -16.69 -35.23
N PRO A 279 25.69 -17.84 -35.62
CA PRO A 279 26.13 -18.49 -36.85
C PRO A 279 25.75 -17.58 -38.04
N ASN A 280 26.80 -17.14 -38.78
CA ASN A 280 26.63 -16.48 -40.05
C ASN A 280 25.89 -17.45 -41.00
N SER A 281 24.66 -17.13 -41.33
CA SER A 281 23.93 -17.72 -42.47
C SER A 281 24.47 -17.07 -43.76
N GLN A 282 25.19 -17.85 -44.53
CA GLN A 282 25.42 -17.58 -45.94
C GLN A 282 24.21 -18.02 -46.74
#